data_0a10d5cc01586b3724f1c18a24daf3f7
#
_entry.id   0a10d5cc01586b3724f1c18a24daf3f7
#
_cell.length_a   1.000
_cell.length_b   1.000
_cell.length_c   1.000
_cell.angle_alpha   90.00
_cell.angle_beta   90.00
_cell.angle_gamma   90.00
#
_symmetry.space_group_name_H-M   'P 1'
#
loop_
_entity.id
_entity.type
_entity.pdbx_description
1 polymer ?
#
loop_
_entity_poly.entity_id
_entity_poly.type
_entity_poly.pdbx_seq_one_letter_code
_entity_poly.pdbx_strand_id
1 'polypeptide(L)'
;MMEQKPSKKLRTRHRKLRGKLSIKSFRVELTMIIFILMLLTSVFTVALYALLLLLFPSLKDFNTTLTMVSSLIACTAIGTAVAAFFTKWVLLPLNEMIHATKRISKGDFKVHIQETFHERSDFGILQRSFNHMASDLDGIEMFRNDFINNFSHEFKTPIVSIQGFAHQLKAGGLTLDEEREYISIIADESDRLVKMATNILLLSKLENQAIVTDKTEFWLDEQIRTCLVLLEKQWSSKDIELNLELDEVKYYFNENMLAQVWLNLFGNAIKFTPKGGTVFCSLSADSKNITVTIRDTGIGMSEETKRHIFDRFYQGDTSHTGDGNGIGLNIVSRILILCGGEITVDSEAEKGSTFTVTLPVTI
;
A
#
# COMPACT_ATOMS: atom_id res chain seq x y z
N MET A 1 10.88 9.48 46.14
CA MET A 1 11.16 8.06 45.87
C MET A 1 11.14 7.92 44.36
N MET A 2 12.30 8.01 43.71
CA MET A 2 12.45 7.99 42.23
C MET A 2 12.70 6.55 41.78
N GLU A 3 11.75 5.96 41.09
CA GLU A 3 11.90 4.65 40.43
C GLU A 3 12.73 4.79 39.14
N GLN A 4 13.95 4.27 39.15
CA GLN A 4 14.81 4.25 37.98
C GLN A 4 14.30 3.20 36.96
N LYS A 5 13.82 3.68 35.80
CA LYS A 5 13.51 2.84 34.64
C LYS A 5 14.79 2.13 34.13
N PRO A 6 14.79 0.81 33.99
CA PRO A 6 15.95 0.08 33.47
C PRO A 6 16.27 0.47 32.04
N SER A 7 17.57 0.68 31.75
CA SER A 7 18.09 1.19 30.49
C SER A 7 17.75 0.32 29.27
N LYS A 8 17.50 0.93 28.11
CA LYS A 8 17.20 0.28 26.81
C LYS A 8 18.22 -0.84 26.44
N LYS A 9 19.48 -0.74 26.86
CA LYS A 9 20.53 -1.74 26.62
C LYS A 9 20.29 -3.09 27.33
N LEU A 10 19.69 -3.10 28.50
CA LEU A 10 19.36 -4.33 29.22
C LEU A 10 18.19 -5.07 28.58
N ARG A 11 17.17 -4.35 28.05
CA ARG A 11 16.02 -4.96 27.33
C ARG A 11 16.45 -5.64 26.03
N THR A 12 17.38 -5.06 25.28
CA THR A 12 17.87 -5.65 24.02
C THR A 12 18.77 -6.87 24.26
N ARG A 13 19.52 -6.90 25.37
CA ARG A 13 20.37 -8.06 25.74
C ARG A 13 19.52 -9.26 26.20
N HIS A 14 18.46 -9.03 26.99
CA HIS A 14 17.52 -10.09 27.39
C HIS A 14 16.69 -10.63 26.21
N ARG A 15 16.33 -9.79 25.23
CA ARG A 15 15.60 -10.24 24.03
C ARG A 15 16.49 -11.08 23.10
N LYS A 16 17.79 -10.73 22.96
CA LYS A 16 18.78 -11.54 22.22
C LYS A 16 19.07 -12.89 22.90
N LEU A 17 19.10 -12.93 24.22
CA LEU A 17 19.31 -14.18 24.98
C LEU A 17 18.07 -15.09 24.90
N ARG A 18 16.85 -14.56 25.01
CA ARG A 18 15.62 -15.36 24.84
C ARG A 18 15.48 -15.94 23.43
N GLY A 19 15.80 -15.20 22.37
CA GLY A 19 15.77 -15.71 20.99
C GLY A 19 16.80 -16.83 20.76
N LYS A 20 18.02 -16.72 21.30
CA LYS A 20 19.04 -17.79 21.22
C LYS A 20 18.70 -19.03 22.08
N LEU A 21 18.06 -18.84 23.22
CA LEU A 21 17.60 -19.95 24.08
C LEU A 21 16.41 -20.69 23.43
N SER A 22 15.45 -20.00 22.78
CA SER A 22 14.32 -20.63 22.11
C SER A 22 14.74 -21.54 20.95
N ILE A 23 15.68 -21.10 20.09
CA ILE A 23 16.17 -21.93 18.97
C ILE A 23 17.05 -23.11 19.44
N LYS A 24 17.86 -22.92 20.49
CA LYS A 24 18.58 -24.02 21.13
C LYS A 24 17.62 -25.01 21.79
N SER A 25 16.55 -24.54 22.45
CA SER A 25 15.52 -25.36 23.07
C SER A 25 14.84 -26.27 22.06
N PHE A 26 14.34 -25.69 20.92
CA PHE A 26 13.69 -26.49 19.88
C PHE A 26 14.58 -27.55 19.25
N ARG A 27 15.87 -27.25 18.98
CA ARG A 27 16.84 -28.25 18.50
C ARG A 27 17.07 -29.36 19.52
N VAL A 28 17.18 -29.01 20.81
CA VAL A 28 17.36 -29.96 21.89
C VAL A 28 16.11 -30.83 22.07
N GLU A 29 14.92 -30.23 22.08
CA GLU A 29 13.66 -30.97 22.17
C GLU A 29 13.48 -31.92 21.00
N LEU A 30 13.77 -31.49 19.77
CA LEU A 30 13.72 -32.34 18.59
C LEU A 30 14.71 -33.49 18.64
N THR A 31 15.96 -33.21 19.06
CA THR A 31 16.99 -34.25 19.23
C THR A 31 16.56 -35.24 20.29
N MET A 32 15.96 -34.77 21.38
CA MET A 32 15.40 -35.64 22.43
C MET A 32 14.25 -36.51 21.92
N ILE A 33 13.34 -35.96 21.12
CA ILE A 33 12.22 -36.72 20.49
C ILE A 33 12.79 -37.82 19.59
N ILE A 34 13.76 -37.48 18.72
CA ILE A 34 14.42 -38.49 17.85
C ILE A 34 15.13 -39.55 18.69
N PHE A 35 15.83 -39.15 19.73
CA PHE A 35 16.52 -40.12 20.64
C PHE A 35 15.53 -41.02 21.35
N ILE A 36 14.42 -40.49 21.88
CA ILE A 36 13.36 -41.27 22.52
C ILE A 36 12.72 -42.24 21.51
N LEU A 37 12.51 -41.82 20.27
CA LEU A 37 11.95 -42.67 19.21
C LEU A 37 12.93 -43.80 18.85
N MET A 38 14.23 -43.55 18.79
CA MET A 38 15.28 -44.56 18.61
C MET A 38 15.32 -45.56 19.77
N LEU A 39 15.18 -45.07 21.00
CA LEU A 39 15.17 -45.89 22.19
C LEU A 39 13.94 -46.79 22.24
N LEU A 40 12.75 -46.27 21.91
CA LEU A 40 11.49 -47.01 21.81
C LEU A 40 11.57 -48.09 20.72
N THR A 41 12.10 -47.77 19.53
CA THR A 41 12.28 -48.77 18.46
C THR A 41 13.27 -49.87 18.85
N SER A 42 14.34 -49.51 19.57
CA SER A 42 15.31 -50.51 20.10
C SER A 42 14.64 -51.44 21.12
N VAL A 43 13.90 -50.91 22.08
CA VAL A 43 13.17 -51.70 23.09
C VAL A 43 12.12 -52.59 22.41
N PHE A 44 11.38 -52.05 21.43
CA PHE A 44 10.38 -52.84 20.67
C PHE A 44 10.98 -54.00 19.90
N THR A 45 12.14 -53.78 19.22
CA THR A 45 12.82 -54.85 18.49
C THR A 45 13.33 -55.96 19.42
N VAL A 46 13.87 -55.62 20.62
CA VAL A 46 14.27 -56.60 21.63
C VAL A 46 13.07 -57.38 22.17
N ALA A 47 11.96 -56.70 22.48
CA ALA A 47 10.73 -57.32 22.96
C ALA A 47 10.11 -58.24 21.92
N LEU A 48 10.08 -57.80 20.64
CA LEU A 48 9.58 -58.63 19.53
C LEU A 48 10.45 -59.91 19.35
N TYR A 49 11.77 -59.73 19.44
CA TYR A 49 12.68 -60.88 19.34
C TYR A 49 12.47 -61.86 20.50
N ALA A 50 12.34 -61.41 21.74
CA ALA A 50 12.02 -62.22 22.90
C ALA A 50 10.70 -62.99 22.73
N LEU A 51 9.67 -62.32 22.20
CA LEU A 51 8.37 -62.91 21.90
C LEU A 51 8.48 -64.04 20.82
N LEU A 52 9.26 -63.77 19.76
CA LEU A 52 9.50 -64.74 18.69
C LEU A 52 10.22 -66.02 19.21
N LEU A 53 11.21 -65.85 20.12
CA LEU A 53 11.88 -67.01 20.76
C LEU A 53 10.95 -67.80 21.66
N LEU A 54 9.95 -67.18 22.26
CA LEU A 54 8.94 -67.80 23.12
C LEU A 54 7.93 -68.61 22.31
N LEU A 55 7.53 -68.05 21.13
CA LEU A 55 6.55 -68.73 20.22
C LEU A 55 7.20 -69.80 19.36
N PHE A 56 8.49 -69.71 19.03
CA PHE A 56 9.20 -70.63 18.13
C PHE A 56 10.54 -71.04 18.76
N PRO A 57 10.55 -72.03 19.68
CA PRO A 57 11.76 -72.45 20.38
C PRO A 57 12.88 -72.99 19.49
N SER A 58 12.56 -73.47 18.27
CA SER A 58 13.52 -73.90 17.24
C SER A 58 14.45 -72.77 16.73
N LEU A 59 14.12 -71.50 16.98
CA LEU A 59 14.99 -70.37 16.65
C LEU A 59 16.13 -70.12 17.65
N LYS A 60 16.19 -70.88 18.75
CA LYS A 60 17.25 -70.78 19.79
C LYS A 60 18.63 -71.15 19.27
N ASP A 61 18.72 -71.95 18.23
CA ASP A 61 20.01 -72.35 17.62
C ASP A 61 20.59 -71.27 16.68
N PHE A 62 19.85 -70.24 16.44
CA PHE A 62 20.34 -69.04 15.69
C PHE A 62 21.23 -68.19 16.60
N ASN A 63 22.38 -67.76 16.07
CA ASN A 63 23.36 -66.96 16.82
C ASN A 63 22.74 -65.64 17.33
N THR A 64 22.24 -65.68 18.58
CA THR A 64 21.53 -64.58 19.25
C THR A 64 22.31 -63.26 19.26
N THR A 65 23.64 -63.34 19.30
CA THR A 65 24.51 -62.18 19.26
C THR A 65 24.47 -61.47 17.89
N LEU A 66 24.43 -62.25 16.79
CA LEU A 66 24.38 -61.71 15.44
C LEU A 66 23.05 -60.98 15.17
N THR A 67 21.95 -61.54 15.66
CA THR A 67 20.61 -60.93 15.50
C THR A 67 20.46 -59.66 16.35
N MET A 68 21.01 -59.59 17.56
CA MET A 68 21.05 -58.39 18.36
C MET A 68 21.88 -57.28 17.71
N VAL A 69 23.06 -57.57 17.21
CA VAL A 69 23.95 -56.62 16.54
C VAL A 69 23.30 -56.11 15.23
N SER A 70 22.70 -57.00 14.45
CA SER A 70 22.02 -56.57 13.20
C SER A 70 20.81 -55.67 13.46
N SER A 71 20.03 -55.93 14.52
CA SER A 71 18.90 -55.09 14.91
C SER A 71 19.32 -53.71 15.39
N LEU A 72 20.47 -53.63 16.14
CA LEU A 72 21.02 -52.35 16.56
C LEU A 72 21.52 -51.50 15.38
N ILE A 73 22.22 -52.15 14.43
CA ILE A 73 22.67 -51.45 13.20
C ILE A 73 21.49 -50.96 12.39
N ALA A 74 20.44 -51.76 12.20
CA ALA A 74 19.24 -51.37 11.48
C ALA A 74 18.52 -50.19 12.16
N CYS A 75 18.37 -50.21 13.48
CA CYS A 75 17.77 -49.15 14.26
C CYS A 75 18.54 -47.83 14.14
N THR A 76 19.88 -47.91 14.20
CA THR A 76 20.75 -46.72 14.04
C THR A 76 20.66 -46.15 12.61
N ALA A 77 20.66 -47.02 11.60
CA ALA A 77 20.52 -46.59 10.20
C ALA A 77 19.16 -45.93 9.93
N ILE A 78 18.06 -46.49 10.42
CA ILE A 78 16.72 -45.92 10.30
C ILE A 78 16.66 -44.56 11.03
N GLY A 79 17.17 -44.48 12.26
CA GLY A 79 17.14 -43.24 13.02
C GLY A 79 17.96 -42.11 12.38
N THR A 80 19.13 -42.43 11.82
CA THR A 80 19.93 -41.44 11.09
C THR A 80 19.26 -40.99 9.77
N ALA A 81 18.61 -41.90 9.05
CA ALA A 81 17.86 -41.59 7.84
C ALA A 81 16.66 -40.66 8.15
N VAL A 82 15.91 -40.96 9.21
CA VAL A 82 14.78 -40.11 9.66
C VAL A 82 15.28 -38.73 10.11
N ALA A 83 16.40 -38.67 10.86
CA ALA A 83 16.97 -37.40 11.27
C ALA A 83 17.45 -36.56 10.09
N ALA A 84 18.10 -37.18 9.10
CA ALA A 84 18.54 -36.50 7.88
C ALA A 84 17.35 -35.99 7.03
N PHE A 85 16.32 -36.82 6.90
CA PHE A 85 15.06 -36.42 6.22
C PHE A 85 14.42 -35.22 6.89
N PHE A 86 14.26 -35.28 8.22
CA PHE A 86 13.66 -34.18 8.98
C PHE A 86 14.47 -32.90 8.90
N THR A 87 15.80 -32.99 8.95
CA THR A 87 16.69 -31.84 8.80
C THR A 87 16.48 -31.17 7.44
N LYS A 88 16.43 -31.96 6.37
CA LYS A 88 16.29 -31.46 5.00
C LYS A 88 14.91 -30.86 4.74
N TRP A 89 13.85 -31.49 5.21
CA TRP A 89 12.48 -31.13 4.85
C TRP A 89 11.82 -30.14 5.81
N VAL A 90 12.30 -29.98 7.04
CA VAL A 90 11.70 -29.11 8.02
C VAL A 90 12.66 -28.02 8.49
N LEU A 91 13.88 -28.40 8.91
CA LEU A 91 14.80 -27.45 9.54
C LEU A 91 15.43 -26.47 8.53
N LEU A 92 15.79 -26.92 7.33
CA LEU A 92 16.38 -26.03 6.32
C LEU A 92 15.41 -24.95 5.87
N PRO A 93 14.16 -25.28 5.43
CA PRO A 93 13.19 -24.26 5.02
C PRO A 93 12.82 -23.29 6.16
N LEU A 94 12.67 -23.79 7.38
CA LEU A 94 12.41 -22.93 8.55
C LEU A 94 13.55 -21.93 8.80
N ASN A 95 14.79 -22.38 8.61
CA ASN A 95 15.97 -21.52 8.80
C ASN A 95 16.07 -20.45 7.70
N GLU A 96 15.71 -20.77 6.45
CA GLU A 96 15.59 -19.82 5.36
C GLU A 96 14.54 -18.75 5.67
N MET A 97 13.37 -19.15 6.16
CA MET A 97 12.33 -18.20 6.58
C MET A 97 12.80 -17.29 7.71
N ILE A 98 13.51 -17.83 8.72
CA ILE A 98 14.08 -17.02 9.79
C ILE A 98 15.09 -16.01 9.24
N HIS A 99 15.94 -16.41 8.29
CA HIS A 99 16.88 -15.50 7.66
C HIS A 99 16.21 -14.44 6.81
N ALA A 100 15.19 -14.81 6.02
CA ALA A 100 14.40 -13.90 5.22
C ALA A 100 13.65 -12.87 6.09
N THR A 101 13.01 -13.32 7.17
CA THR A 101 12.36 -12.42 8.15
C THR A 101 13.34 -11.44 8.79
N LYS A 102 14.59 -11.88 9.07
CA LYS A 102 15.64 -10.97 9.57
C LYS A 102 16.09 -9.95 8.53
N ARG A 103 16.02 -10.25 7.24
CA ARG A 103 16.30 -9.29 6.18
C ARG A 103 15.19 -8.24 6.10
N ILE A 104 13.92 -8.67 6.11
CA ILE A 104 12.77 -7.76 6.17
C ILE A 104 12.86 -6.81 7.39
N SER A 105 13.21 -7.34 8.57
CA SER A 105 13.34 -6.50 9.78
C SER A 105 14.47 -5.47 9.72
N LYS A 106 15.33 -5.51 8.69
CA LYS A 106 16.40 -4.55 8.41
C LYS A 106 16.05 -3.61 7.24
N GLY A 107 14.84 -3.72 6.69
CA GLY A 107 14.40 -2.92 5.57
C GLY A 107 14.73 -3.50 4.19
N ASP A 108 15.18 -4.74 4.10
CA ASP A 108 15.41 -5.42 2.83
C ASP A 108 14.13 -6.19 2.44
N PHE A 109 13.21 -5.49 1.75
CA PHE A 109 11.92 -6.05 1.38
C PHE A 109 11.95 -6.81 0.04
N LYS A 110 13.02 -6.67 -0.76
CA LYS A 110 13.22 -7.42 -2.02
C LYS A 110 13.56 -8.89 -1.81
N VAL A 111 13.55 -9.35 -0.55
CA VAL A 111 13.80 -10.74 -0.22
C VAL A 111 12.64 -11.61 -0.68
N HIS A 112 12.97 -12.67 -1.42
CA HIS A 112 12.02 -13.67 -1.88
C HIS A 112 12.50 -15.06 -1.46
N ILE A 113 11.60 -15.89 -0.95
CA ILE A 113 11.89 -17.29 -0.61
C ILE A 113 11.47 -18.15 -1.79
N GLN A 114 12.36 -19.03 -2.25
CA GLN A 114 12.04 -19.95 -3.33
C GLN A 114 10.93 -20.91 -2.91
N GLU A 115 9.87 -20.99 -3.68
CA GLU A 115 8.74 -21.90 -3.44
C GLU A 115 9.15 -23.33 -3.79
N THR A 116 9.59 -24.10 -2.80
CA THR A 116 10.06 -25.47 -2.97
C THR A 116 9.03 -26.52 -2.57
N PHE A 117 7.97 -26.10 -1.88
CA PHE A 117 6.92 -27.00 -1.39
C PHE A 117 5.66 -26.91 -2.25
N HIS A 118 4.90 -28.04 -2.24
CA HIS A 118 3.62 -28.09 -2.95
C HIS A 118 2.66 -27.01 -2.41
N GLU A 119 1.94 -26.36 -3.31
CA GLU A 119 1.08 -25.21 -3.01
C GLU A 119 0.06 -25.41 -1.89
N ARG A 120 -0.40 -26.63 -1.69
CA ARG A 120 -1.41 -26.98 -0.67
C ARG A 120 -0.80 -27.46 0.65
N SER A 121 0.53 -27.55 0.76
CA SER A 121 1.16 -27.89 2.03
C SER A 121 1.25 -26.66 2.93
N ASP A 122 1.26 -26.88 4.24
CA ASP A 122 1.37 -25.80 5.24
C ASP A 122 2.62 -24.94 5.01
N PHE A 123 3.75 -25.57 4.65
CA PHE A 123 4.98 -24.86 4.29
C PHE A 123 4.85 -24.06 2.99
N GLY A 124 4.16 -24.58 1.96
CA GLY A 124 3.92 -23.88 0.71
C GLY A 124 3.00 -22.66 0.92
N ILE A 125 1.97 -22.80 1.74
CA ILE A 125 1.10 -21.68 2.14
C ILE A 125 1.90 -20.61 2.89
N LEU A 126 2.75 -21.04 3.82
CA LEU A 126 3.59 -20.13 4.62
C LEU A 126 4.62 -19.39 3.77
N GLN A 127 5.28 -20.06 2.81
CA GLN A 127 6.21 -19.42 1.87
C GLN A 127 5.53 -18.37 1.00
N ARG A 128 4.34 -18.68 0.44
CA ARG A 128 3.57 -17.72 -0.37
C ARG A 128 3.10 -16.53 0.46
N SER A 129 2.56 -16.79 1.65
CA SER A 129 2.12 -15.70 2.53
C SER A 129 3.28 -14.77 2.91
N PHE A 130 4.48 -15.34 3.13
CA PHE A 130 5.68 -14.56 3.38
C PHE A 130 6.10 -13.73 2.16
N ASN A 131 6.12 -14.33 0.97
CA ASN A 131 6.48 -13.64 -0.27
C ASN A 131 5.49 -12.53 -0.61
N HIS A 132 4.19 -12.76 -0.40
CA HIS A 132 3.16 -11.74 -0.57
C HIS A 132 3.38 -10.56 0.39
N MET A 133 3.59 -10.85 1.67
CA MET A 133 3.90 -9.82 2.66
C MET A 133 5.18 -9.04 2.32
N ALA A 134 6.23 -9.72 1.83
CA ALA A 134 7.47 -9.07 1.42
C ALA A 134 7.25 -8.15 0.21
N SER A 135 6.48 -8.61 -0.77
CA SER A 135 6.10 -7.81 -1.95
C SER A 135 5.26 -6.59 -1.57
N ASP A 136 4.29 -6.75 -0.67
CA ASP A 136 3.48 -5.63 -0.18
C ASP A 136 4.34 -4.57 0.53
N LEU A 137 5.30 -5.02 1.35
CA LEU A 137 6.23 -4.12 2.04
C LEU A 137 7.19 -3.41 1.07
N ASP A 138 7.70 -4.11 0.04
CA ASP A 138 8.55 -3.51 -1.01
C ASP A 138 7.77 -2.47 -1.80
N GLY A 139 6.51 -2.77 -2.14
CA GLY A 139 5.59 -1.82 -2.77
C GLY A 139 5.36 -0.55 -1.93
N ILE A 140 5.14 -0.72 -0.63
CA ILE A 140 4.97 0.42 0.31
C ILE A 140 6.25 1.25 0.41
N GLU A 141 7.44 0.62 0.46
CA GLU A 141 8.70 1.35 0.54
C GLU A 141 9.02 2.09 -0.76
N MET A 142 8.87 1.43 -1.91
CA MET A 142 9.04 2.05 -3.23
C MET A 142 8.13 3.27 -3.34
N PHE A 143 6.86 3.07 -3.02
CA PHE A 143 5.86 4.12 -3.01
C PHE A 143 6.22 5.30 -2.10
N ARG A 144 6.72 5.04 -0.87
CA ARG A 144 7.18 6.08 0.06
C ARG A 144 8.37 6.84 -0.49
N ASN A 145 9.32 6.16 -1.15
CA ASN A 145 10.50 6.78 -1.72
C ASN A 145 10.14 7.64 -2.93
N ASP A 146 9.27 7.15 -3.81
CA ASP A 146 8.77 7.92 -4.96
C ASP A 146 7.97 9.15 -4.49
N PHE A 147 7.15 8.99 -3.43
CA PHE A 147 6.45 10.11 -2.81
C PHE A 147 7.43 11.19 -2.33
N ILE A 148 8.47 10.82 -1.56
CA ILE A 148 9.45 11.77 -1.03
C ILE A 148 10.23 12.45 -2.17
N ASN A 149 10.62 11.71 -3.20
CA ASN A 149 11.36 12.23 -4.34
C ASN A 149 10.50 13.22 -5.14
N ASN A 150 9.30 12.83 -5.54
CA ASN A 150 8.39 13.67 -6.31
C ASN A 150 7.97 14.92 -5.51
N PHE A 151 7.66 14.74 -4.22
CA PHE A 151 7.40 15.84 -3.29
C PHE A 151 8.56 16.84 -3.26
N SER A 152 9.80 16.34 -3.11
CA SER A 152 10.98 17.20 -3.05
C SER A 152 11.19 17.98 -4.35
N HIS A 153 10.94 17.38 -5.49
CA HIS A 153 11.04 18.03 -6.79
C HIS A 153 9.96 19.09 -6.98
N GLU A 154 8.70 18.76 -6.68
CA GLU A 154 7.56 19.67 -6.82
C GLU A 154 7.63 20.89 -5.87
N PHE A 155 8.25 20.75 -4.70
CA PHE A 155 8.52 21.87 -3.79
C PHE A 155 9.73 22.69 -4.18
N LYS A 156 10.77 22.06 -4.71
CA LYS A 156 12.01 22.74 -5.06
C LYS A 156 11.80 23.78 -6.16
N THR A 157 11.02 23.46 -7.17
CA THR A 157 10.78 24.32 -8.33
C THR A 157 10.18 25.68 -7.95
N PRO A 158 9.03 25.77 -7.26
CA PRO A 158 8.45 27.06 -6.84
C PRO A 158 9.33 27.81 -5.85
N ILE A 159 10.02 27.10 -4.93
CA ILE A 159 10.93 27.76 -3.98
C ILE A 159 12.09 28.43 -4.72
N VAL A 160 12.70 27.77 -5.70
CA VAL A 160 13.79 28.33 -6.50
C VAL A 160 13.29 29.51 -7.34
N SER A 161 12.08 29.43 -7.91
CA SER A 161 11.43 30.51 -8.64
C SER A 161 11.24 31.75 -7.75
N ILE A 162 10.59 31.58 -6.58
CA ILE A 162 10.39 32.64 -5.58
C ILE A 162 11.73 33.26 -5.20
N GLN A 163 12.74 32.43 -4.89
CA GLN A 163 14.07 32.92 -4.50
C GLN A 163 14.73 33.72 -5.62
N GLY A 164 14.62 33.25 -6.87
CA GLY A 164 15.21 33.92 -8.03
C GLY A 164 14.61 35.30 -8.26
N PHE A 165 13.28 35.41 -8.31
CA PHE A 165 12.61 36.70 -8.52
C PHE A 165 12.77 37.65 -7.34
N ALA A 166 12.77 37.14 -6.10
CA ALA A 166 13.06 37.95 -4.91
C ALA A 166 14.51 38.53 -4.93
N HIS A 167 15.49 37.76 -5.42
CA HIS A 167 16.85 38.24 -5.59
C HIS A 167 16.96 39.35 -6.66
N GLN A 168 16.22 39.20 -7.77
CA GLN A 168 16.19 40.21 -8.82
C GLN A 168 15.54 41.51 -8.35
N LEU A 169 14.40 41.43 -7.65
CA LEU A 169 13.77 42.59 -7.00
C LEU A 169 14.73 43.30 -6.02
N LYS A 170 15.49 42.53 -5.22
CA LYS A 170 16.46 43.04 -4.28
C LYS A 170 17.66 43.72 -4.95
N ALA A 171 18.07 43.21 -6.13
CA ALA A 171 19.20 43.81 -6.88
C ALA A 171 18.86 45.19 -7.46
N GLY A 172 17.58 45.46 -7.70
CA GLY A 172 17.09 46.71 -8.27
C GLY A 172 17.40 46.87 -9.76
N GLY A 173 17.07 48.03 -10.31
CA GLY A 173 17.31 48.32 -11.74
C GLY A 173 16.18 47.84 -12.67
N LEU A 174 15.05 47.39 -12.12
CA LEU A 174 13.89 46.94 -12.84
C LEU A 174 12.94 48.11 -13.15
N THR A 175 12.17 47.98 -14.18
CA THR A 175 11.03 48.85 -14.47
C THR A 175 9.86 48.54 -13.53
N LEU A 176 8.94 49.47 -13.35
CA LEU A 176 7.74 49.25 -12.51
C LEU A 176 6.86 48.06 -12.99
N ASP A 177 6.87 47.82 -14.29
CA ASP A 177 6.10 46.69 -14.86
C ASP A 177 6.79 45.36 -14.57
N GLU A 178 8.12 45.28 -14.68
CA GLU A 178 8.90 44.09 -14.29
C GLU A 178 8.80 43.82 -12.78
N GLU A 179 8.84 44.84 -11.94
CA GLU A 179 8.64 44.65 -10.50
C GLU A 179 7.27 44.05 -10.18
N ARG A 180 6.21 44.55 -10.82
CA ARG A 180 4.84 44.01 -10.66
C ARG A 180 4.72 42.57 -11.14
N GLU A 181 5.32 42.26 -12.29
CA GLU A 181 5.34 40.92 -12.83
C GLU A 181 6.06 39.96 -11.88
N TYR A 182 7.23 40.32 -11.36
CA TYR A 182 7.99 39.46 -10.43
C TYR A 182 7.24 39.25 -9.10
N ILE A 183 6.61 40.32 -8.57
CA ILE A 183 5.75 40.18 -7.39
C ILE A 183 4.58 39.26 -7.64
N SER A 184 3.95 39.33 -8.82
CA SER A 184 2.85 38.42 -9.18
C SER A 184 3.32 36.99 -9.24
N ILE A 185 4.45 36.70 -9.88
CA ILE A 185 5.03 35.35 -9.94
C ILE A 185 5.33 34.80 -8.55
N ILE A 186 5.91 35.63 -7.66
CA ILE A 186 6.19 35.22 -6.26
C ILE A 186 4.89 34.89 -5.53
N ALA A 187 3.84 35.69 -5.70
CA ALA A 187 2.54 35.45 -5.09
C ALA A 187 1.90 34.15 -5.62
N ASP A 188 1.87 33.94 -6.93
CA ASP A 188 1.31 32.75 -7.57
C ASP A 188 2.03 31.46 -7.13
N GLU A 189 3.37 31.47 -7.08
CA GLU A 189 4.14 30.33 -6.63
C GLU A 189 3.98 30.07 -5.12
N SER A 190 3.76 31.12 -4.33
CA SER A 190 3.46 30.99 -2.90
C SER A 190 2.09 30.33 -2.69
N ASP A 191 1.05 30.76 -3.43
CA ASP A 191 -0.27 30.17 -3.39
C ASP A 191 -0.25 28.69 -3.84
N ARG A 192 0.56 28.39 -4.86
CA ARG A 192 0.79 27.01 -5.32
C ARG A 192 1.39 26.14 -4.21
N LEU A 193 2.38 26.65 -3.46
CA LEU A 193 2.98 25.93 -2.33
C LEU A 193 1.99 25.69 -1.19
N VAL A 194 1.16 26.68 -0.86
CA VAL A 194 0.12 26.54 0.18
C VAL A 194 -0.89 25.47 -0.23
N LYS A 195 -1.37 25.50 -1.48
CA LYS A 195 -2.31 24.49 -2.02
C LYS A 195 -1.70 23.09 -1.99
N MET A 196 -0.42 22.97 -2.36
CA MET A 196 0.30 21.68 -2.32
C MET A 196 0.40 21.15 -0.89
N ALA A 197 0.85 21.98 0.06
CA ALA A 197 0.96 21.58 1.46
C ALA A 197 -0.39 21.16 2.05
N THR A 198 -1.46 21.91 1.76
CA THR A 198 -2.82 21.59 2.19
C THR A 198 -3.31 20.25 1.64
N ASN A 199 -3.09 19.98 0.35
CA ASN A 199 -3.45 18.71 -0.29
C ASN A 199 -2.71 17.52 0.31
N ILE A 200 -1.42 17.66 0.63
CA ILE A 200 -0.62 16.62 1.27
C ILE A 200 -1.10 16.33 2.69
N LEU A 201 -1.38 17.37 3.48
CA LEU A 201 -1.94 17.21 4.82
C LEU A 201 -3.32 16.54 4.78
N LEU A 202 -4.18 16.92 3.83
CA LEU A 202 -5.47 16.30 3.61
C LEU A 202 -5.31 14.82 3.23
N LEU A 203 -4.45 14.50 2.26
CA LEU A 203 -4.18 13.14 1.84
C LEU A 203 -3.66 12.29 3.00
N SER A 204 -2.69 12.78 3.77
CA SER A 204 -2.16 12.11 4.96
C SER A 204 -3.25 11.84 6.00
N LYS A 205 -4.17 12.79 6.21
CA LYS A 205 -5.32 12.61 7.11
C LYS A 205 -6.27 11.52 6.59
N LEU A 206 -6.61 11.56 5.31
CA LEU A 206 -7.51 10.60 4.66
C LEU A 206 -6.94 9.16 4.66
N GLU A 207 -5.62 9.01 4.56
CA GLU A 207 -4.96 7.69 4.59
C GLU A 207 -5.02 7.01 5.95
N ASN A 208 -4.89 7.79 7.00
CA ASN A 208 -4.93 7.29 8.37
C ASN A 208 -6.36 7.20 8.93
N GLN A 209 -7.36 7.67 8.18
CA GLN A 209 -8.74 7.69 8.61
C GLN A 209 -9.46 6.42 8.17
N ALA A 210 -9.79 5.55 9.12
CA ALA A 210 -10.59 4.35 8.88
C ALA A 210 -12.10 4.61 9.01
N ILE A 211 -12.51 5.64 9.74
CA ILE A 211 -13.91 5.99 10.00
C ILE A 211 -14.11 7.47 9.72
N VAL A 212 -15.11 7.79 8.89
CA VAL A 212 -15.49 9.17 8.60
C VAL A 212 -16.35 9.70 9.73
N THR A 213 -15.91 10.79 10.33
CA THR A 213 -16.65 11.56 11.35
C THR A 213 -17.41 12.73 10.74
N ASP A 214 -18.22 13.42 11.54
CA ASP A 214 -18.94 14.63 11.17
C ASP A 214 -19.81 14.47 9.90
N LYS A 215 -20.53 13.33 9.82
CA LYS A 215 -21.48 13.07 8.76
C LYS A 215 -22.77 13.85 9.00
N THR A 216 -23.25 14.52 7.98
CA THR A 216 -24.50 15.29 7.96
C THR A 216 -25.31 14.95 6.72
N GLU A 217 -26.62 15.19 6.76
CA GLU A 217 -27.47 15.14 5.57
C GLU A 217 -27.44 16.51 4.87
N PHE A 218 -27.17 16.52 3.56
CA PHE A 218 -27.14 17.73 2.74
C PHE A 218 -27.66 17.45 1.34
N TRP A 219 -28.02 18.51 0.61
CA TRP A 219 -28.42 18.44 -0.79
C TRP A 219 -27.20 18.40 -1.71
N LEU A 220 -27.05 17.32 -2.46
CA LEU A 220 -25.86 17.08 -3.28
C LEU A 220 -25.82 18.00 -4.51
N ASP A 221 -26.97 18.30 -5.13
CA ASP A 221 -27.12 19.25 -6.22
C ASP A 221 -26.73 20.67 -5.78
N GLU A 222 -27.15 21.12 -4.60
CA GLU A 222 -26.76 22.42 -4.06
C GLU A 222 -25.26 22.49 -3.73
N GLN A 223 -24.68 21.40 -3.23
CA GLN A 223 -23.24 21.33 -3.00
C GLN A 223 -22.46 21.46 -4.32
N ILE A 224 -22.89 20.74 -5.39
CA ILE A 224 -22.28 20.83 -6.72
C ILE A 224 -22.37 22.26 -7.26
N ARG A 225 -23.54 22.91 -7.16
CA ARG A 225 -23.70 24.32 -7.57
C ARG A 225 -22.78 25.25 -6.80
N THR A 226 -22.68 25.07 -5.48
CA THR A 226 -21.78 25.86 -4.64
C THR A 226 -20.32 25.70 -5.05
N CYS A 227 -19.87 24.48 -5.35
CA CYS A 227 -18.52 24.23 -5.83
C CYS A 227 -18.23 24.92 -7.18
N LEU A 228 -19.20 24.96 -8.10
CA LEU A 228 -19.06 25.66 -9.37
C LEU A 228 -19.00 27.18 -9.20
N VAL A 229 -19.78 27.76 -8.27
CA VAL A 229 -19.68 29.19 -7.91
C VAL A 229 -18.30 29.53 -7.35
N LEU A 230 -17.70 28.67 -6.50
CA LEU A 230 -16.34 28.87 -6.01
C LEU A 230 -15.28 28.89 -7.13
N LEU A 231 -15.55 28.24 -8.26
CA LEU A 231 -14.68 28.19 -9.43
C LEU A 231 -15.06 29.23 -10.51
N GLU A 232 -16.02 30.15 -10.24
CA GLU A 232 -16.56 31.10 -11.23
C GLU A 232 -15.48 31.91 -11.94
N LYS A 233 -14.52 32.45 -11.21
CA LYS A 233 -13.41 33.23 -11.80
C LYS A 233 -12.62 32.39 -12.83
N GLN A 234 -12.48 31.09 -12.63
CA GLN A 234 -11.69 30.23 -13.52
C GLN A 234 -12.44 29.91 -14.81
N TRP A 235 -13.71 29.48 -14.73
CA TRP A 235 -14.46 29.11 -15.91
C TRP A 235 -14.95 30.34 -16.68
N SER A 236 -15.30 31.45 -16.01
CA SER A 236 -15.70 32.68 -16.69
C SER A 236 -14.55 33.36 -17.44
N SER A 237 -13.32 33.32 -16.89
CA SER A 237 -12.13 33.89 -17.57
C SER A 237 -11.80 33.16 -18.88
N LYS A 238 -12.24 31.91 -19.02
CA LYS A 238 -12.08 31.07 -20.21
C LYS A 238 -13.33 31.04 -21.11
N ASP A 239 -14.37 31.79 -20.78
CA ASP A 239 -15.67 31.76 -21.49
C ASP A 239 -16.22 30.32 -21.62
N ILE A 240 -16.06 29.47 -20.57
CA ILE A 240 -16.55 28.09 -20.59
C ILE A 240 -18.05 28.07 -20.34
N GLU A 241 -18.77 27.35 -21.21
CA GLU A 241 -20.21 27.10 -21.04
C GLU A 241 -20.45 25.98 -20.05
N LEU A 242 -21.30 26.22 -19.02
CA LEU A 242 -21.67 25.22 -18.04
C LEU A 242 -23.09 24.70 -18.31
N ASN A 243 -23.21 23.40 -18.56
CA ASN A 243 -24.51 22.74 -18.77
C ASN A 243 -24.80 21.79 -17.60
N LEU A 244 -25.84 22.09 -16.80
CA LEU A 244 -26.14 21.37 -15.55
C LEU A 244 -27.51 20.69 -15.64
N GLU A 245 -27.55 19.38 -15.45
CA GLU A 245 -28.75 18.56 -15.33
C GLU A 245 -28.71 17.85 -13.97
N LEU A 246 -29.18 18.48 -12.90
CA LEU A 246 -29.03 18.03 -11.52
C LEU A 246 -30.41 17.73 -10.93
N ASP A 247 -30.65 16.45 -10.61
CA ASP A 247 -31.78 16.03 -9.80
C ASP A 247 -31.58 16.46 -8.34
N GLU A 248 -32.64 16.74 -7.61
CA GLU A 248 -32.60 17.03 -6.17
C GLU A 248 -32.35 15.74 -5.40
N VAL A 249 -31.14 15.58 -4.85
CA VAL A 249 -30.69 14.37 -4.16
C VAL A 249 -30.10 14.70 -2.81
N LYS A 250 -30.63 14.08 -1.75
CA LYS A 250 -30.02 14.14 -0.42
C LYS A 250 -28.97 13.04 -0.25
N TYR A 251 -27.87 13.40 0.40
CA TYR A 251 -26.80 12.46 0.71
C TYR A 251 -26.35 12.61 2.17
N TYR A 252 -25.99 11.50 2.79
CA TYR A 252 -25.53 11.49 4.20
C TYR A 252 -24.05 11.12 4.26
N PHE A 253 -23.19 12.12 4.37
CA PHE A 253 -21.74 11.95 4.45
C PHE A 253 -21.09 13.18 5.09
N ASN A 254 -19.74 13.23 5.14
CA ASN A 254 -19.04 14.46 5.50
C ASN A 254 -19.05 15.42 4.29
N GLU A 255 -19.81 16.50 4.42
CA GLU A 255 -20.05 17.48 3.37
C GLU A 255 -18.74 18.10 2.83
N ASN A 256 -17.82 18.48 3.73
CA ASN A 256 -16.55 19.09 3.34
C ASN A 256 -15.64 18.13 2.57
N MET A 257 -15.63 16.85 2.95
CA MET A 257 -14.84 15.83 2.22
C MET A 257 -15.41 15.62 0.82
N LEU A 258 -16.73 15.54 0.67
CA LEU A 258 -17.33 15.32 -0.63
C LEU A 258 -17.21 16.56 -1.54
N ALA A 259 -17.27 17.76 -0.98
CA ALA A 259 -16.99 19.00 -1.72
C ALA A 259 -15.60 19.02 -2.36
N GLN A 260 -14.58 18.40 -1.72
CA GLN A 260 -13.25 18.27 -2.31
C GLN A 260 -13.23 17.39 -3.56
N VAL A 261 -14.13 16.40 -3.66
CA VAL A 261 -14.30 15.59 -4.88
C VAL A 261 -14.72 16.48 -6.05
N TRP A 262 -15.77 17.27 -5.85
CA TRP A 262 -16.30 18.15 -6.88
C TRP A 262 -15.32 19.25 -7.27
N LEU A 263 -14.70 19.90 -6.30
CA LEU A 263 -13.70 20.94 -6.56
C LEU A 263 -12.50 20.41 -7.37
N ASN A 264 -12.03 19.20 -7.10
CA ASN A 264 -10.94 18.61 -7.88
C ASN A 264 -11.39 18.19 -9.29
N LEU A 265 -12.56 17.57 -9.44
CA LEU A 265 -13.07 17.15 -10.75
C LEU A 265 -13.42 18.34 -11.65
N PHE A 266 -14.18 19.32 -11.14
CA PHE A 266 -14.48 20.54 -11.89
C PHE A 266 -13.24 21.39 -12.16
N GLY A 267 -12.33 21.50 -11.19
CA GLY A 267 -11.06 22.18 -11.38
C GLY A 267 -10.25 21.58 -12.54
N ASN A 268 -10.21 20.25 -12.65
CA ASN A 268 -9.58 19.58 -13.78
C ASN A 268 -10.33 19.81 -15.09
N ALA A 269 -11.65 19.65 -15.11
CA ALA A 269 -12.47 19.90 -16.29
C ALA A 269 -12.26 21.33 -16.84
N ILE A 270 -12.34 22.35 -15.98
CA ILE A 270 -12.12 23.75 -16.34
C ILE A 270 -10.67 24.00 -16.80
N LYS A 271 -9.70 23.41 -16.10
CA LYS A 271 -8.28 23.57 -16.42
C LYS A 271 -7.95 23.07 -17.82
N PHE A 272 -8.41 21.89 -18.18
CA PHE A 272 -8.07 21.22 -19.43
C PHE A 272 -9.00 21.55 -20.60
N THR A 273 -10.12 22.23 -20.35
CA THR A 273 -11.01 22.77 -21.39
C THR A 273 -10.42 24.05 -21.97
N PRO A 274 -10.32 24.17 -23.30
CA PRO A 274 -9.88 25.41 -23.95
C PRO A 274 -10.91 26.52 -23.79
N LYS A 275 -10.51 27.75 -24.12
CA LYS A 275 -11.39 28.90 -24.11
C LYS A 275 -12.60 28.69 -25.04
N GLY A 276 -13.82 28.99 -24.56
CA GLY A 276 -15.06 28.77 -25.31
C GLY A 276 -15.55 27.33 -25.38
N GLY A 277 -14.91 26.41 -24.62
CA GLY A 277 -15.36 25.02 -24.52
C GLY A 277 -16.54 24.85 -23.56
N THR A 278 -16.98 23.62 -23.36
CA THR A 278 -18.16 23.28 -22.57
C THR A 278 -17.80 22.27 -21.47
N VAL A 279 -18.35 22.46 -20.27
CA VAL A 279 -18.37 21.48 -19.19
C VAL A 279 -19.81 21.12 -18.87
N PHE A 280 -20.12 19.85 -18.97
CA PHE A 280 -21.41 19.27 -18.66
C PHE A 280 -21.36 18.54 -17.34
N CYS A 281 -22.41 18.69 -16.50
CA CYS A 281 -22.56 17.90 -15.28
C CYS A 281 -23.99 17.38 -15.16
N SER A 282 -24.14 16.08 -14.93
CA SER A 282 -25.41 15.47 -14.57
C SER A 282 -25.34 14.78 -13.22
N LEU A 283 -26.43 14.88 -12.45
CA LEU A 283 -26.66 14.17 -11.20
C LEU A 283 -27.97 13.42 -11.33
N SER A 284 -27.95 12.12 -11.12
CA SER A 284 -29.15 11.28 -11.09
C SER A 284 -29.07 10.25 -9.98
N ALA A 285 -30.20 9.81 -9.46
CA ALA A 285 -30.27 8.78 -8.44
C ALA A 285 -31.24 7.67 -8.85
N ASP A 286 -30.82 6.43 -8.66
CA ASP A 286 -31.69 5.27 -8.73
C ASP A 286 -31.89 4.66 -7.33
N SER A 287 -32.52 3.47 -7.24
CA SER A 287 -32.81 2.80 -5.96
C SER A 287 -31.57 2.32 -5.20
N LYS A 288 -30.40 2.29 -5.83
CA LYS A 288 -29.17 1.73 -5.24
C LYS A 288 -28.01 2.72 -5.25
N ASN A 289 -27.91 3.53 -6.30
CA ASN A 289 -26.77 4.38 -6.57
C ASN A 289 -27.19 5.80 -6.91
N ILE A 290 -26.34 6.72 -6.55
CA ILE A 290 -26.33 8.10 -7.00
C ILE A 290 -25.19 8.24 -8.00
N THR A 291 -25.44 8.75 -9.18
CA THR A 291 -24.45 8.89 -10.25
C THR A 291 -24.25 10.37 -10.57
N VAL A 292 -23.00 10.82 -10.49
CA VAL A 292 -22.58 12.16 -10.94
C VAL A 292 -21.65 12.01 -12.13
N THR A 293 -22.00 12.56 -13.26
CA THR A 293 -21.17 12.55 -14.47
C THR A 293 -20.69 13.96 -14.77
N ILE A 294 -19.38 14.13 -14.91
CA ILE A 294 -18.74 15.40 -15.29
C ILE A 294 -18.02 15.17 -16.61
N ARG A 295 -18.43 15.85 -17.65
CA ARG A 295 -17.86 15.75 -18.99
C ARG A 295 -17.33 17.10 -19.44
N ASP A 296 -16.13 17.10 -20.02
CA ASP A 296 -15.50 18.26 -20.61
C ASP A 296 -15.22 18.07 -22.10
N THR A 297 -15.09 19.18 -22.84
CA THR A 297 -14.65 19.21 -24.24
C THR A 297 -13.16 19.59 -24.33
N GLY A 298 -12.36 19.11 -23.39
CA GLY A 298 -10.95 19.43 -23.27
C GLY A 298 -10.04 18.61 -24.18
N ILE A 299 -8.75 18.67 -23.88
CA ILE A 299 -7.70 17.97 -24.65
C ILE A 299 -7.79 16.45 -24.56
N GLY A 300 -8.56 15.91 -23.64
CA GLY A 300 -8.63 14.47 -23.39
C GLY A 300 -7.31 13.86 -22.91
N MET A 301 -7.26 12.52 -22.91
CA MET A 301 -6.13 11.75 -22.38
C MET A 301 -5.80 10.56 -23.27
N SER A 302 -4.50 10.18 -23.30
CA SER A 302 -4.05 8.91 -23.91
C SER A 302 -4.42 7.72 -23.02
N GLU A 303 -4.42 6.50 -23.59
CA GLU A 303 -4.65 5.27 -22.83
C GLU A 303 -3.61 5.05 -21.71
N GLU A 304 -2.38 5.48 -21.92
CA GLU A 304 -1.33 5.43 -20.92
C GLU A 304 -1.63 6.38 -19.76
N THR A 305 -1.97 7.62 -20.05
CA THR A 305 -2.37 8.61 -19.06
C THR A 305 -3.57 8.14 -18.25
N LYS A 306 -4.62 7.58 -18.86
CA LYS A 306 -5.81 7.06 -18.17
C LYS A 306 -5.49 6.01 -17.11
N ARG A 307 -4.48 5.18 -17.35
CA ARG A 307 -4.08 4.12 -16.38
C ARG A 307 -3.46 4.70 -15.12
N HIS A 308 -2.84 5.87 -15.20
CA HIS A 308 -2.02 6.44 -14.14
C HIS A 308 -2.60 7.71 -13.50
N ILE A 309 -3.71 8.26 -14.01
CA ILE A 309 -4.26 9.54 -13.51
C ILE A 309 -4.63 9.55 -12.03
N PHE A 310 -4.86 8.39 -11.43
CA PHE A 310 -5.14 8.25 -10.00
C PHE A 310 -3.88 7.99 -9.16
N ASP A 311 -2.72 7.81 -9.81
CA ASP A 311 -1.44 7.68 -9.12
C ASP A 311 -1.01 9.04 -8.56
N ARG A 312 -0.31 9.04 -7.43
CA ARG A 312 0.12 10.27 -6.77
C ARG A 312 1.23 10.95 -7.58
N PHE A 313 1.14 12.28 -7.69
CA PHE A 313 2.08 13.12 -8.45
C PHE A 313 2.18 12.78 -9.93
N TYR A 314 1.29 11.91 -10.43
CA TYR A 314 1.27 11.67 -11.86
C TYR A 314 0.71 12.88 -12.60
N GLN A 315 1.43 13.31 -13.61
CA GLN A 315 1.07 14.37 -14.54
C GLN A 315 1.31 13.84 -15.95
N GLY A 316 0.31 13.90 -16.81
CA GLY A 316 0.47 13.52 -18.22
C GLY A 316 1.44 14.47 -18.95
N ASP A 317 2.03 14.02 -20.05
CA ASP A 317 3.09 14.72 -20.81
C ASP A 317 2.75 16.16 -21.26
N THR A 318 1.47 16.52 -21.30
CA THR A 318 1.01 17.85 -21.71
C THR A 318 0.96 18.88 -20.57
N SER A 319 1.28 18.49 -19.34
CA SER A 319 1.13 19.34 -18.14
C SER A 319 2.33 20.22 -17.81
N HIS A 320 3.28 20.41 -18.74
CA HIS A 320 4.35 21.42 -18.60
C HIS A 320 3.80 22.88 -18.48
N THR A 321 2.51 23.09 -18.57
CA THR A 321 1.81 24.34 -18.22
C THR A 321 1.41 24.34 -16.74
N GLY A 322 2.34 24.12 -15.88
CA GLY A 322 2.51 24.71 -14.53
C GLY A 322 1.47 24.50 -13.43
N ASP A 323 0.25 24.06 -13.64
CA ASP A 323 -0.82 24.29 -12.67
C ASP A 323 -1.50 23.02 -12.13
N GLY A 324 -0.76 22.10 -11.53
CA GLY A 324 -1.35 20.94 -10.85
C GLY A 324 -0.30 20.03 -10.21
N ASN A 325 -0.58 19.54 -9.00
CA ASN A 325 0.38 18.76 -8.20
C ASN A 325 0.25 17.24 -8.39
N GLY A 326 -0.63 16.76 -9.30
CA GLY A 326 -0.89 15.33 -9.47
C GLY A 326 -1.49 14.63 -8.23
N ILE A 327 -2.02 15.39 -7.26
CA ILE A 327 -2.57 14.86 -6.00
C ILE A 327 -4.12 14.87 -6.01
N GLY A 328 -4.74 15.77 -6.80
CA GLY A 328 -6.18 16.01 -6.75
C GLY A 328 -7.03 14.77 -7.01
N LEU A 329 -6.74 13.99 -8.07
CA LEU A 329 -7.48 12.77 -8.39
C LEU A 329 -7.21 11.63 -7.40
N ASN A 330 -6.04 11.61 -6.77
CA ASN A 330 -5.77 10.67 -5.70
C ASN A 330 -6.61 10.99 -4.44
N ILE A 331 -6.79 12.27 -4.09
CA ILE A 331 -7.71 12.72 -3.03
C ILE A 331 -9.14 12.27 -3.37
N VAL A 332 -9.60 12.47 -4.62
CA VAL A 332 -10.92 12.03 -5.10
C VAL A 332 -11.08 10.52 -4.86
N SER A 333 -10.17 9.71 -5.38
CA SER A 333 -10.21 8.26 -5.23
C SER A 333 -10.27 7.84 -3.75
N ARG A 334 -9.47 8.47 -2.89
CA ARG A 334 -9.43 8.13 -1.47
C ARG A 334 -10.74 8.49 -0.74
N ILE A 335 -11.33 9.64 -1.02
CA ILE A 335 -12.62 10.04 -0.44
C ILE A 335 -13.72 9.08 -0.90
N LEU A 336 -13.74 8.71 -2.18
CA LEU A 336 -14.73 7.79 -2.72
C LEU A 336 -14.64 6.40 -2.08
N ILE A 337 -13.45 5.87 -1.86
CA ILE A 337 -13.24 4.63 -1.09
C ILE A 337 -13.85 4.75 0.33
N LEU A 338 -13.68 5.89 1.00
CA LEU A 338 -14.22 6.10 2.36
C LEU A 338 -15.76 6.22 2.40
N CYS A 339 -16.39 6.64 1.31
CA CYS A 339 -17.86 6.63 1.19
C CYS A 339 -18.44 5.36 0.55
N GLY A 340 -17.57 4.39 0.19
CA GLY A 340 -18.00 3.16 -0.51
C GLY A 340 -18.42 3.40 -1.95
N GLY A 341 -17.99 4.52 -2.56
CA GLY A 341 -18.25 4.89 -3.94
C GLY A 341 -17.10 4.47 -4.87
N GLU A 342 -17.32 4.69 -6.15
CA GLU A 342 -16.40 4.37 -7.24
C GLU A 342 -16.29 5.55 -8.21
N ILE A 343 -15.16 5.67 -8.91
CA ILE A 343 -14.97 6.60 -10.01
C ILE A 343 -14.45 5.86 -11.25
N THR A 344 -15.04 6.17 -12.39
CA THR A 344 -14.56 5.69 -13.70
C THR A 344 -14.27 6.88 -14.59
N VAL A 345 -13.41 6.68 -15.57
CA VAL A 345 -13.02 7.69 -16.55
C VAL A 345 -13.11 7.13 -17.96
N ASP A 346 -13.74 7.85 -18.84
CA ASP A 346 -13.67 7.65 -20.29
C ASP A 346 -13.12 8.91 -20.93
N SER A 347 -12.09 8.76 -21.77
CA SER A 347 -11.42 9.89 -22.38
C SER A 347 -10.68 9.45 -23.65
N GLU A 348 -10.69 10.31 -24.63
CA GLU A 348 -9.96 10.17 -25.88
C GLU A 348 -9.24 11.48 -26.19
N ALA A 349 -7.99 11.39 -26.63
CA ALA A 349 -7.19 12.58 -26.95
C ALA A 349 -7.94 13.48 -27.95
N GLU A 350 -7.96 14.78 -27.69
CA GLU A 350 -8.64 15.84 -28.45
C GLU A 350 -10.18 15.79 -28.46
N LYS A 351 -10.81 14.87 -27.68
CA LYS A 351 -12.26 14.75 -27.58
C LYS A 351 -12.82 15.08 -26.19
N GLY A 352 -11.94 15.33 -25.23
CA GLY A 352 -12.31 15.61 -23.85
C GLY A 352 -12.35 14.37 -22.97
N SER A 353 -12.85 14.56 -21.75
CA SER A 353 -12.91 13.50 -20.73
C SER A 353 -14.30 13.45 -20.08
N THR A 354 -14.68 12.27 -19.63
CA THR A 354 -15.90 12.03 -18.87
C THR A 354 -15.53 11.27 -17.59
N PHE A 355 -15.72 11.91 -16.45
CA PHE A 355 -15.61 11.28 -15.14
C PHE A 355 -16.98 10.92 -14.62
N THR A 356 -17.17 9.66 -14.22
CA THR A 356 -18.41 9.18 -13.63
C THR A 356 -18.13 8.70 -12.20
N VAL A 357 -18.77 9.37 -11.24
CA VAL A 357 -18.73 9.03 -9.82
C VAL A 357 -20.02 8.31 -9.46
N THR A 358 -19.90 7.15 -8.85
CA THR A 358 -21.02 6.36 -8.35
C THR A 358 -20.93 6.29 -6.83
N LEU A 359 -21.97 6.74 -6.13
CA LEU A 359 -22.07 6.70 -4.67
C LEU A 359 -23.22 5.76 -4.28
N PRO A 360 -23.05 4.94 -3.24
CA PRO A 360 -24.15 4.12 -2.72
C PRO A 360 -25.23 5.01 -2.08
N VAL A 361 -26.50 4.72 -2.34
CA VAL A 361 -27.58 5.34 -1.58
C VAL A 361 -27.47 4.88 -0.13
N THR A 362 -27.12 5.80 0.76
CA THR A 362 -27.04 5.52 2.20
C THR A 362 -28.47 5.62 2.75
N ILE A 363 -29.03 4.48 3.17
CA ILE A 363 -30.31 4.41 3.87
C ILE A 363 -30.10 4.78 5.33
#